data_50baffc9cac6310ccad67b1e7166096d
#
_entry.id   50baffc9cac6310ccad67b1e7166096d
#
_cell.length_a   1.000
_cell.length_b   1.000
_cell.length_c   1.000
_cell.angle_alpha   90.00
_cell.angle_beta   90.00
_cell.angle_gamma   90.00
#
_symmetry.space_group_name_H-M   'P 1'
#
loop_
_entity.id
_entity.type
_entity.pdbx_description
1 polymer ?
#
loop_
_entity_poly.entity_id
_entity_poly.type
_entity_poly.pdbx_seq_one_letter_code
_entity_poly.pdbx_strand_id
1 'polypeptide(L)'
;VEFQADRGEWFCALEWTRLLGNRGRHGQALEVLAPYVATNWWPAAQAQAELLESWDRAEEAIALSRLYAEAGDRLALVFFARLLARHGRSGEAFMLLRTGIQDWFLAECLVDVAAAADMDEEAAALLEARVQAALPACNDPDCDRLRMEPSNAIGLLATVRERQGRIEEAIALLHIREITSVNGRDQLADLLARHDRIIELRAYAASEFHGHAVQRLAEVLEERDDVEGAITAYRTFGATPSGMWHAAVPLSELLVRHGRSDEAIEMLRAFTQHNAEDWLVDALCTLYADHGRSREGLAHLDAIKARHDGKEDWDLFQMRLPLMADCGLLGEAIEQTRAHPEGDTWYAAWALSDLLDKAGRTEEADAVLAQHPTANSSLRAERLVDLGHTQDALRLLQQPISKPTTPACDGTYSTEPPF
;
A
#
# COMPACT_ATOMS: atom_id res chain seq x y z
N VAL A 1 2.70 0.64 -27.70
CA VAL A 1 3.79 0.26 -26.81
C VAL A 1 5.11 0.25 -27.57
N GLU A 2 5.26 -0.54 -28.66
CA GLU A 2 6.49 -0.61 -29.50
C GLU A 2 7.00 0.79 -29.92
N PHE A 3 6.14 1.60 -30.51
CA PHE A 3 6.49 2.94 -30.99
C PHE A 3 7.08 3.85 -29.89
N GLN A 4 6.60 3.74 -28.64
CA GLN A 4 7.11 4.51 -27.51
C GLN A 4 8.38 3.88 -26.92
N ALA A 5 8.47 2.55 -26.94
CA ALA A 5 9.70 1.85 -26.58
C ALA A 5 10.87 2.28 -27.47
N ASP A 6 10.64 2.39 -28.79
CA ASP A 6 11.64 2.86 -29.79
C ASP A 6 12.07 4.32 -29.54
N ARG A 7 11.27 5.10 -28.82
CA ARG A 7 11.59 6.49 -28.41
C ARG A 7 12.29 6.62 -27.08
N GLY A 8 12.60 5.50 -26.43
CA GLY A 8 13.30 5.47 -25.16
C GLY A 8 12.41 5.56 -23.92
N GLU A 9 11.09 5.38 -24.06
CA GLU A 9 10.17 5.36 -22.92
C GLU A 9 10.29 4.05 -22.15
N TRP A 10 10.90 4.10 -20.98
CA TRP A 10 11.25 2.92 -20.18
C TRP A 10 10.07 1.97 -19.91
N PHE A 11 8.95 2.50 -19.40
CA PHE A 11 7.80 1.65 -19.06
C PHE A 11 7.20 0.98 -20.31
N CYS A 12 7.24 1.66 -21.46
CA CYS A 12 6.83 1.09 -22.72
C CYS A 12 7.84 0.03 -23.23
N ALA A 13 9.13 0.26 -23.05
CA ALA A 13 10.17 -0.71 -23.38
C ALA A 13 10.02 -1.98 -22.53
N LEU A 14 9.80 -1.84 -21.23
CA LEU A 14 9.59 -2.95 -20.31
C LEU A 14 8.37 -3.79 -20.69
N GLU A 15 7.22 -3.15 -20.95
CA GLU A 15 6.00 -3.86 -21.33
C GLU A 15 6.13 -4.49 -22.74
N TRP A 16 6.78 -3.79 -23.70
CA TRP A 16 7.05 -4.35 -25.01
C TRP A 16 7.93 -5.59 -24.94
N THR A 17 8.95 -5.56 -24.11
CA THR A 17 9.83 -6.70 -23.85
C THR A 17 9.06 -7.91 -23.29
N ARG A 18 8.15 -7.68 -22.37
CA ARG A 18 7.28 -8.72 -21.79
C ARG A 18 6.36 -9.34 -22.85
N LEU A 19 5.77 -8.49 -23.71
CA LEU A 19 4.91 -8.94 -24.81
C LEU A 19 5.70 -9.75 -25.85
N LEU A 20 6.94 -9.38 -26.16
CA LEU A 20 7.84 -10.13 -27.03
C LEU A 20 8.21 -11.48 -26.42
N GLY A 21 8.55 -11.51 -25.14
CA GLY A 21 8.86 -12.72 -24.39
C GLY A 21 7.72 -13.73 -24.39
N ASN A 22 6.49 -13.26 -24.10
CA ASN A 22 5.28 -14.08 -24.12
C ASN A 22 4.97 -14.68 -25.53
N ARG A 23 5.51 -14.08 -26.59
CA ARG A 23 5.40 -14.59 -27.97
C ARG A 23 6.60 -15.44 -28.40
N GLY A 24 7.51 -15.78 -27.47
CA GLY A 24 8.71 -16.54 -27.76
C GLY A 24 9.81 -15.78 -28.53
N ARG A 25 9.68 -14.45 -28.68
CA ARG A 25 10.64 -13.60 -29.39
C ARG A 25 11.74 -13.11 -28.43
N HIS A 26 12.39 -14.04 -27.71
CA HIS A 26 13.32 -13.74 -26.63
C HIS A 26 14.52 -12.89 -27.05
N GLY A 27 15.11 -13.13 -28.24
CA GLY A 27 16.22 -12.33 -28.75
C GLY A 27 15.86 -10.85 -28.90
N GLN A 28 14.70 -10.57 -29.51
CA GLN A 28 14.21 -9.19 -29.69
C GLN A 28 13.84 -8.51 -28.36
N ALA A 29 13.31 -9.28 -27.42
CA ALA A 29 13.05 -8.77 -26.08
C ALA A 29 14.35 -8.28 -25.40
N LEU A 30 15.42 -9.04 -25.48
CA LEU A 30 16.74 -8.65 -24.96
C LEU A 30 17.34 -7.44 -25.70
N GLU A 31 17.15 -7.37 -27.03
CA GLU A 31 17.60 -6.22 -27.83
C GLU A 31 16.93 -4.91 -27.40
N VAL A 32 15.65 -4.94 -27.03
CA VAL A 32 14.92 -3.76 -26.52
C VAL A 32 15.51 -3.29 -25.19
N LEU A 33 15.90 -4.20 -24.28
CA LEU A 33 16.47 -3.84 -22.97
C LEU A 33 17.97 -3.47 -23.05
N ALA A 34 18.69 -3.93 -24.06
CA ALA A 34 20.14 -3.78 -24.15
C ALA A 34 20.64 -2.32 -23.97
N PRO A 35 20.03 -1.29 -24.58
CA PRO A 35 20.45 0.10 -24.36
C PRO A 35 20.36 0.55 -22.90
N TYR A 36 19.32 0.14 -22.20
CA TYR A 36 19.10 0.50 -20.77
C TYR A 36 20.07 -0.24 -19.85
N VAL A 37 20.28 -1.53 -20.09
CA VAL A 37 21.26 -2.33 -19.32
C VAL A 37 22.69 -1.80 -19.54
N ALA A 38 23.01 -1.33 -20.73
CA ALA A 38 24.31 -0.75 -21.05
C ALA A 38 24.65 0.52 -20.25
N THR A 39 23.66 1.18 -19.64
CA THR A 39 23.87 2.34 -18.76
C THR A 39 24.23 1.95 -17.31
N ASN A 40 24.36 0.67 -17.00
CA ASN A 40 24.54 0.12 -15.65
C ASN A 40 23.40 0.46 -14.68
N TRP A 41 22.22 0.72 -15.18
CA TRP A 41 21.03 0.98 -14.38
C TRP A 41 20.39 -0.32 -13.90
N TRP A 42 20.40 -0.53 -12.57
CA TRP A 42 19.95 -1.80 -11.97
C TRP A 42 18.51 -2.21 -12.35
N PRO A 43 17.49 -1.32 -12.35
CA PRO A 43 16.14 -1.75 -12.71
C PRO A 43 16.02 -2.37 -14.12
N ALA A 44 16.85 -1.93 -15.08
CA ALA A 44 16.87 -2.53 -16.41
C ALA A 44 17.52 -3.93 -16.40
N ALA A 45 18.61 -4.09 -15.65
CA ALA A 45 19.26 -5.38 -15.47
C ALA A 45 18.38 -6.35 -14.68
N GLN A 46 17.65 -5.86 -13.67
CA GLN A 46 16.66 -6.66 -12.95
C GLN A 46 15.57 -7.18 -13.88
N ALA A 47 14.97 -6.30 -14.68
CA ALA A 47 13.94 -6.69 -15.64
C ALA A 47 14.45 -7.75 -16.63
N GLN A 48 15.71 -7.60 -17.11
CA GLN A 48 16.34 -8.60 -17.96
C GLN A 48 16.56 -9.93 -17.22
N ALA A 49 16.99 -9.90 -15.96
CA ALA A 49 17.21 -11.10 -15.17
C ALA A 49 15.89 -11.84 -14.89
N GLU A 50 14.82 -11.12 -14.58
CA GLU A 50 13.47 -11.69 -14.39
C GLU A 50 12.95 -12.37 -15.66
N LEU A 51 13.17 -11.78 -16.83
CA LEU A 51 12.81 -12.39 -18.10
C LEU A 51 13.63 -13.64 -18.39
N LEU A 52 14.94 -13.59 -18.17
CA LEU A 52 15.82 -14.75 -18.32
C LEU A 52 15.39 -15.90 -17.43
N GLU A 53 15.07 -15.61 -16.17
CA GLU A 53 14.53 -16.60 -15.22
C GLU A 53 13.20 -17.19 -15.71
N SER A 54 12.29 -16.36 -16.20
CA SER A 54 10.98 -16.80 -16.72
C SER A 54 11.09 -17.67 -17.98
N TRP A 55 12.22 -17.62 -18.69
CA TRP A 55 12.54 -18.46 -19.86
C TRP A 55 13.42 -19.66 -19.54
N ASP A 56 13.52 -20.04 -18.28
CA ASP A 56 14.35 -21.15 -17.78
C ASP A 56 15.86 -20.97 -18.07
N ARG A 57 16.33 -19.70 -18.15
CA ARG A 57 17.74 -19.31 -18.34
C ARG A 57 18.32 -18.78 -17.02
N ALA A 58 18.12 -19.51 -15.94
CA ALA A 58 18.44 -19.06 -14.59
C ALA A 58 19.95 -18.75 -14.40
N GLU A 59 20.85 -19.51 -14.98
CA GLU A 59 22.30 -19.27 -14.85
C GLU A 59 22.73 -17.94 -15.48
N GLU A 60 22.05 -17.50 -16.55
CA GLU A 60 22.33 -16.21 -17.16
C GLU A 60 21.76 -15.06 -16.32
N ALA A 61 20.58 -15.24 -15.73
CA ALA A 61 20.01 -14.30 -14.77
C ALA A 61 20.90 -14.13 -13.54
N ILE A 62 21.41 -15.25 -13.00
CA ILE A 62 22.38 -15.30 -11.88
C ILE A 62 23.68 -14.56 -12.24
N ALA A 63 24.23 -14.83 -13.42
CA ALA A 63 25.47 -14.19 -13.86
C ALA A 63 25.30 -12.67 -14.04
N LEU A 64 24.19 -12.23 -14.60
CA LEU A 64 23.86 -10.81 -14.78
C LEU A 64 23.72 -10.12 -13.41
N SER A 65 22.88 -10.67 -12.53
CA SER A 65 22.60 -10.09 -11.21
C SER A 65 23.84 -9.99 -10.32
N ARG A 66 24.74 -10.99 -10.43
CA ARG A 66 26.02 -11.01 -9.71
C ARG A 66 26.86 -9.78 -9.99
N LEU A 67 26.96 -9.34 -11.23
CA LEU A 67 27.76 -8.16 -11.61
C LEU A 67 27.37 -6.90 -10.83
N TYR A 68 26.08 -6.68 -10.67
CA TYR A 68 25.57 -5.51 -9.94
C TYR A 68 25.69 -5.68 -8.43
N ALA A 69 25.47 -6.89 -7.92
CA ALA A 69 25.64 -7.20 -6.51
C ALA A 69 27.10 -7.00 -6.07
N GLU A 70 28.08 -7.47 -6.88
CA GLU A 70 29.53 -7.29 -6.64
C GLU A 70 29.97 -5.82 -6.81
N ALA A 71 29.25 -5.03 -7.62
CA ALA A 71 29.47 -3.59 -7.73
C ALA A 71 28.95 -2.81 -6.50
N GLY A 72 28.28 -3.47 -5.55
CA GLY A 72 27.80 -2.89 -4.30
C GLY A 72 26.36 -2.37 -4.37
N ASP A 73 25.61 -2.65 -5.45
CA ASP A 73 24.18 -2.32 -5.48
C ASP A 73 23.40 -3.20 -4.50
N ARG A 74 22.80 -2.57 -3.51
CA ARG A 74 22.11 -3.23 -2.41
C ARG A 74 20.85 -3.98 -2.87
N LEU A 75 20.09 -3.38 -3.80
CA LEU A 75 18.88 -3.98 -4.35
C LEU A 75 19.24 -5.18 -5.23
N ALA A 76 20.33 -5.05 -6.01
CA ALA A 76 20.87 -6.14 -6.78
C ALA A 76 21.34 -7.30 -5.90
N LEU A 77 21.97 -7.02 -4.75
CA LEU A 77 22.41 -8.05 -3.81
C LEU A 77 21.23 -8.84 -3.25
N VAL A 78 20.13 -8.17 -2.84
CA VAL A 78 18.92 -8.83 -2.36
C VAL A 78 18.27 -9.68 -3.46
N PHE A 79 18.13 -9.10 -4.66
CA PHE A 79 17.57 -9.83 -5.80
C PHE A 79 18.42 -11.07 -6.13
N PHE A 80 19.74 -10.91 -6.21
CA PHE A 80 20.69 -11.99 -6.49
C PHE A 80 20.62 -13.11 -5.44
N ALA A 81 20.57 -12.75 -4.15
CA ALA A 81 20.44 -13.72 -3.07
C ALA A 81 19.11 -14.50 -3.15
N ARG A 82 18.00 -13.81 -3.39
CA ARG A 82 16.69 -14.47 -3.59
C ARG A 82 16.67 -15.34 -4.84
N LEU A 83 17.32 -14.92 -5.92
CA LEU A 83 17.45 -15.71 -7.15
C LEU A 83 18.24 -17.01 -6.90
N LEU A 84 19.39 -16.91 -6.20
CA LEU A 84 20.16 -18.08 -5.79
C LEU A 84 19.32 -19.06 -4.95
N ALA A 85 18.57 -18.53 -3.98
CA ALA A 85 17.74 -19.36 -3.11
C ALA A 85 16.64 -20.10 -3.88
N ARG A 86 15.96 -19.42 -4.83
CA ARG A 86 14.94 -20.06 -5.69
C ARG A 86 15.52 -21.19 -6.55
N HIS A 87 16.81 -21.11 -6.89
CA HIS A 87 17.51 -22.12 -7.69
C HIS A 87 18.37 -23.10 -6.86
N GLY A 88 18.01 -23.32 -5.57
CA GLY A 88 18.61 -24.34 -4.71
C GLY A 88 20.00 -23.99 -4.18
N ARG A 89 20.46 -22.73 -4.32
CA ARG A 89 21.76 -22.22 -3.84
C ARG A 89 21.61 -21.37 -2.58
N SER A 90 20.69 -21.74 -1.68
CA SER A 90 20.34 -20.97 -0.49
C SER A 90 21.50 -20.77 0.46
N GLY A 91 22.39 -21.77 0.61
CA GLY A 91 23.59 -21.63 1.43
C GLY A 91 24.57 -20.57 0.92
N GLU A 92 24.74 -20.45 -0.41
CA GLU A 92 25.54 -19.37 -1.02
C GLU A 92 24.90 -18.01 -0.78
N ALA A 93 23.59 -17.89 -0.97
CA ALA A 93 22.84 -16.68 -0.71
C ALA A 93 22.97 -16.22 0.76
N PHE A 94 22.86 -17.15 1.72
CA PHE A 94 23.05 -16.87 3.13
C PHE A 94 24.45 -16.32 3.43
N MET A 95 25.49 -16.94 2.88
CA MET A 95 26.86 -16.50 3.08
C MET A 95 27.16 -15.12 2.50
N LEU A 96 26.49 -14.74 1.41
CA LEU A 96 26.59 -13.40 0.84
C LEU A 96 25.94 -12.34 1.75
N LEU A 97 24.75 -12.63 2.29
CA LEU A 97 23.98 -11.68 3.08
C LEU A 97 24.51 -11.51 4.52
N ARG A 98 25.14 -12.54 5.11
CA ARG A 98 25.58 -12.52 6.53
C ARG A 98 26.50 -11.35 6.87
N THR A 99 27.30 -10.87 5.94
CA THR A 99 28.20 -9.73 6.16
C THR A 99 27.46 -8.40 6.20
N GLY A 100 26.27 -8.33 5.63
CA GLY A 100 25.40 -7.16 5.59
C GLY A 100 24.32 -7.11 6.67
N ILE A 101 24.40 -7.96 7.72
CA ILE A 101 23.39 -8.05 8.80
C ILE A 101 23.11 -6.74 9.53
N GLN A 102 23.93 -5.72 9.35
CA GLN A 102 23.74 -4.38 9.92
C GLN A 102 22.71 -3.54 9.15
N ASP A 103 22.46 -3.89 7.90
CA ASP A 103 21.40 -3.31 7.08
C ASP A 103 20.12 -4.12 7.28
N TRP A 104 19.05 -3.46 7.73
CA TRP A 104 17.79 -4.12 8.05
C TRP A 104 17.18 -4.85 6.85
N PHE A 105 17.33 -4.29 5.64
CA PHE A 105 16.79 -4.86 4.41
C PHE A 105 17.54 -6.12 3.96
N LEU A 106 18.88 -6.14 4.15
CA LEU A 106 19.69 -7.35 3.92
C LEU A 106 19.43 -8.40 5.00
N ALA A 107 19.22 -7.99 6.24
CA ALA A 107 18.88 -8.88 7.34
C ALA A 107 17.53 -9.56 7.16
N GLU A 108 16.52 -8.83 6.68
CA GLU A 108 15.21 -9.41 6.33
C GLU A 108 15.38 -10.49 5.24
N CYS A 109 16.10 -10.17 4.16
CA CYS A 109 16.40 -11.14 3.12
C CYS A 109 17.21 -12.35 3.64
N LEU A 110 18.15 -12.14 4.56
CA LEU A 110 18.91 -13.23 5.19
C LEU A 110 18.00 -14.17 5.97
N VAL A 111 17.02 -13.64 6.71
CA VAL A 111 16.03 -14.44 7.45
C VAL A 111 15.17 -15.27 6.50
N ASP A 112 14.75 -14.71 5.37
CA ASP A 112 14.00 -15.45 4.35
C ASP A 112 14.84 -16.59 3.75
N VAL A 113 16.10 -16.30 3.42
CA VAL A 113 17.02 -17.26 2.81
C VAL A 113 17.43 -18.34 3.81
N ALA A 114 17.58 -18.01 5.09
CA ALA A 114 17.94 -18.96 6.15
C ALA A 114 16.95 -20.11 6.25
N ALA A 115 15.65 -19.84 6.10
CA ALA A 115 14.60 -20.87 6.08
C ALA A 115 14.83 -21.90 4.95
N ALA A 116 15.19 -21.42 3.75
CA ALA A 116 15.42 -22.27 2.58
C ALA A 116 16.79 -23.00 2.64
N ALA A 117 17.71 -22.52 3.47
CA ALA A 117 19.06 -23.07 3.65
C ALA A 117 19.20 -24.01 4.87
N ASP A 118 18.14 -24.14 5.69
CA ASP A 118 18.16 -24.83 6.98
C ASP A 118 19.23 -24.24 7.96
N MET A 119 19.38 -22.91 7.92
CA MET A 119 20.39 -22.14 8.68
C MET A 119 19.74 -21.18 9.71
N ASP A 120 18.58 -21.55 10.25
CA ASP A 120 17.86 -20.71 11.23
C ASP A 120 18.64 -20.53 12.55
N GLU A 121 19.47 -21.50 12.97
CA GLU A 121 20.29 -21.34 14.17
C GLU A 121 21.41 -20.31 13.97
N GLU A 122 22.06 -20.30 12.82
CA GLU A 122 23.08 -19.31 12.48
C GLU A 122 22.46 -17.91 12.32
N ALA A 123 21.28 -17.81 11.68
CA ALA A 123 20.55 -16.56 11.57
C ALA A 123 20.16 -16.00 12.95
N ALA A 124 19.64 -16.87 13.83
CA ALA A 124 19.31 -16.49 15.20
C ALA A 124 20.53 -15.98 15.97
N ALA A 125 21.67 -16.67 15.88
CA ALA A 125 22.91 -16.25 16.55
C ALA A 125 23.40 -14.87 16.07
N LEU A 126 23.31 -14.60 14.77
CA LEU A 126 23.66 -13.29 14.19
C LEU A 126 22.71 -12.19 14.69
N LEU A 127 21.42 -12.46 14.75
CA LEU A 127 20.41 -11.50 15.23
C LEU A 127 20.53 -11.26 16.74
N GLU A 128 20.79 -12.30 17.56
CA GLU A 128 21.03 -12.15 18.99
C GLU A 128 22.25 -11.28 19.28
N ALA A 129 23.34 -11.50 18.56
CA ALA A 129 24.53 -10.65 18.65
C ALA A 129 24.20 -9.19 18.29
N ARG A 130 23.26 -8.97 17.35
CA ARG A 130 22.82 -7.63 16.94
C ARG A 130 21.93 -6.97 17.98
N VAL A 131 21.01 -7.70 18.60
CA VAL A 131 20.16 -7.20 19.69
C VAL A 131 21.01 -6.74 20.88
N GLN A 132 22.11 -7.46 21.16
CA GLN A 132 23.00 -7.17 22.29
C GLN A 132 24.04 -6.07 21.97
N ALA A 133 24.32 -5.80 20.71
CA ALA A 133 25.31 -4.80 20.32
C ALA A 133 24.79 -3.39 20.56
N ALA A 134 25.54 -2.57 21.32
CA ALA A 134 25.31 -1.14 21.35
C ALA A 134 25.50 -0.54 19.96
N LEU A 135 24.55 0.30 19.52
CA LEU A 135 24.65 0.98 18.25
C LEU A 135 25.82 2.00 18.29
N PRO A 136 26.88 1.86 17.48
CA PRO A 136 27.89 2.90 17.40
C PRO A 136 27.26 4.20 16.86
N ALA A 137 27.62 5.35 17.38
CA ALA A 137 27.20 6.64 16.85
C ALA A 137 27.67 6.77 15.40
N CYS A 138 26.74 7.06 14.49
CA CYS A 138 27.02 7.37 13.10
C CYS A 138 26.56 8.80 12.83
N ASN A 139 27.40 9.62 12.20
CA ASN A 139 27.08 11.00 11.85
C ASN A 139 26.56 11.14 10.40
N ASP A 140 26.40 10.04 9.69
CA ASP A 140 25.88 9.99 8.33
C ASP A 140 24.34 9.84 8.36
N PRO A 141 23.58 10.84 7.88
CA PRO A 141 22.12 10.79 7.88
C PRO A 141 21.56 9.64 7.02
N ASP A 142 22.28 9.18 6.01
CA ASP A 142 21.85 8.05 5.19
C ASP A 142 22.14 6.69 5.88
N CYS A 143 23.13 6.66 6.77
CA CYS A 143 23.44 5.49 7.59
C CYS A 143 22.27 5.11 8.52
N ASP A 144 21.57 6.10 9.10
CA ASP A 144 20.48 5.83 10.05
C ASP A 144 19.24 5.21 9.39
N ARG A 145 18.94 5.54 8.14
CA ARG A 145 17.78 5.00 7.41
C ARG A 145 17.90 3.53 7.06
N LEU A 146 19.11 3.04 6.88
CA LEU A 146 19.38 1.68 6.41
C LEU A 146 19.81 0.75 7.54
N ARG A 147 20.10 1.30 8.70
CA ARG A 147 20.67 0.58 9.83
C ARG A 147 19.59 -0.22 10.55
N MET A 148 19.93 -1.46 10.84
CA MET A 148 19.05 -2.30 11.65
C MET A 148 19.04 -1.84 13.11
N GLU A 149 17.92 -1.29 13.53
CA GLU A 149 17.66 -0.97 14.93
C GLU A 149 17.44 -2.24 15.76
N PRO A 150 17.70 -2.21 17.09
CA PRO A 150 17.45 -3.34 17.97
C PRO A 150 16.01 -3.86 17.90
N SER A 151 15.02 -2.97 17.77
CA SER A 151 13.61 -3.32 17.61
C SER A 151 13.34 -4.16 16.35
N ASN A 152 14.01 -3.84 15.23
CA ASN A 152 13.91 -4.62 13.99
C ASN A 152 14.62 -5.98 14.12
N ALA A 153 15.79 -6.01 14.76
CA ALA A 153 16.50 -7.26 15.04
C ALA A 153 15.69 -8.20 15.93
N ILE A 154 15.01 -7.66 16.96
CA ILE A 154 14.10 -8.42 17.83
C ILE A 154 12.95 -9.03 17.01
N GLY A 155 12.33 -8.25 16.12
CA GLY A 155 11.25 -8.74 15.28
C GLY A 155 11.69 -9.88 14.34
N LEU A 156 12.85 -9.73 13.69
CA LEU A 156 13.42 -10.80 12.84
C LEU A 156 13.81 -12.03 13.65
N LEU A 157 14.40 -11.84 14.83
CA LEU A 157 14.73 -12.95 15.72
C LEU A 157 13.49 -13.71 16.19
N ALA A 158 12.42 -13.00 16.53
CA ALA A 158 11.15 -13.62 16.89
C ALA A 158 10.58 -14.47 15.74
N THR A 159 10.68 -14.01 14.49
CA THR A 159 10.30 -14.80 13.30
C THR A 159 11.12 -16.09 13.19
N VAL A 160 12.43 -16.01 13.40
CA VAL A 160 13.30 -17.21 13.38
C VAL A 160 12.95 -18.16 14.52
N ARG A 161 12.74 -17.66 15.75
CA ARG A 161 12.34 -18.48 16.90
C ARG A 161 10.99 -19.16 16.69
N GLU A 162 10.03 -18.48 16.08
CA GLU A 162 8.75 -19.08 15.69
C GLU A 162 8.95 -20.27 14.75
N ARG A 163 9.75 -20.12 13.69
CA ARG A 163 10.06 -21.22 12.75
C ARG A 163 10.76 -22.40 13.41
N GLN A 164 11.62 -22.14 14.40
CA GLN A 164 12.26 -23.17 15.23
C GLN A 164 11.29 -23.87 16.20
N GLY A 165 10.02 -23.47 16.25
CA GLY A 165 9.04 -23.96 17.22
C GLY A 165 9.23 -23.42 18.64
N ARG A 166 10.10 -22.43 18.85
CA ARG A 166 10.41 -21.79 20.15
C ARG A 166 9.44 -20.64 20.42
N ILE A 167 8.14 -20.96 20.44
CA ILE A 167 7.04 -19.97 20.45
C ILE A 167 7.12 -19.06 21.69
N GLU A 168 7.39 -19.61 22.88
CA GLU A 168 7.46 -18.82 24.13
C GLU A 168 8.59 -17.78 24.06
N GLU A 169 9.70 -18.12 23.45
CA GLU A 169 10.81 -17.18 23.26
C GLU A 169 10.44 -16.08 22.25
N ALA A 170 9.75 -16.44 21.17
CA ALA A 170 9.29 -15.46 20.19
C ALA A 170 8.31 -14.47 20.82
N ILE A 171 7.34 -14.96 21.65
CA ILE A 171 6.42 -14.12 22.41
C ILE A 171 7.17 -13.19 23.37
N ALA A 172 8.13 -13.75 24.14
CA ALA A 172 8.91 -12.97 25.10
C ALA A 172 9.73 -11.85 24.43
N LEU A 173 10.34 -12.15 23.26
CA LEU A 173 11.05 -11.16 22.45
C LEU A 173 10.14 -10.03 21.99
N LEU A 174 8.95 -10.35 21.49
CA LEU A 174 8.02 -9.32 20.99
C LEU A 174 7.42 -8.46 22.11
N HIS A 175 7.31 -8.98 23.35
CA HIS A 175 6.88 -8.19 24.50
C HIS A 175 7.88 -7.10 24.91
N ILE A 176 9.18 -7.29 24.68
CA ILE A 176 10.21 -6.29 24.99
C ILE A 176 10.50 -5.35 23.82
N ARG A 177 9.83 -5.53 22.67
CA ARG A 177 10.01 -4.69 21.50
C ARG A 177 9.28 -3.36 21.67
N GLU A 178 9.97 -2.23 21.47
CA GLU A 178 9.38 -0.89 21.59
C GLU A 178 8.37 -0.60 20.47
N ILE A 179 8.60 -1.16 19.26
CA ILE A 179 7.72 -1.00 18.09
C ILE A 179 7.08 -2.34 17.78
N THR A 180 5.81 -2.50 18.08
CA THR A 180 5.06 -3.74 17.86
C THR A 180 4.33 -3.75 16.52
N SER A 181 3.96 -2.58 16.01
CA SER A 181 3.19 -2.41 14.78
C SER A 181 4.03 -1.80 13.66
N VAL A 182 4.00 -2.43 12.48
CA VAL A 182 4.66 -1.96 11.25
C VAL A 182 3.67 -2.07 10.10
N ASN A 183 3.46 -0.98 9.38
CA ASN A 183 2.51 -0.92 8.25
C ASN A 183 1.09 -1.40 8.60
N GLY A 184 0.60 -1.04 9.79
CA GLY A 184 -0.73 -1.43 10.25
C GLY A 184 -0.87 -2.90 10.69
N ARG A 185 0.25 -3.62 10.86
CA ARG A 185 0.26 -5.01 11.35
C ARG A 185 1.05 -5.11 12.64
N ASP A 186 0.52 -5.88 13.57
CA ASP A 186 1.15 -6.15 14.87
C ASP A 186 1.68 -7.57 14.90
N GLN A 187 3.02 -7.71 14.91
CA GLN A 187 3.68 -9.00 14.83
C GLN A 187 3.37 -9.90 16.04
N LEU A 188 3.20 -9.31 17.25
CA LEU A 188 2.83 -10.08 18.44
C LEU A 188 1.40 -10.59 18.34
N ALA A 189 0.47 -9.74 17.93
CA ALA A 189 -0.92 -10.14 17.71
C ALA A 189 -1.04 -11.25 16.66
N ASP A 190 -0.32 -11.12 15.55
CA ASP A 190 -0.28 -12.16 14.50
C ASP A 190 0.31 -13.48 15.02
N LEU A 191 1.40 -13.44 15.80
CA LEU A 191 2.01 -14.63 16.39
C LEU A 191 1.04 -15.34 17.35
N LEU A 192 0.42 -14.58 18.25
CA LEU A 192 -0.56 -15.12 19.21
C LEU A 192 -1.77 -15.74 18.49
N ALA A 193 -2.25 -15.10 17.41
CA ALA A 193 -3.35 -15.61 16.60
C ALA A 193 -2.99 -16.92 15.90
N ARG A 194 -1.83 -16.98 15.21
CA ARG A 194 -1.38 -18.19 14.49
C ARG A 194 -1.21 -19.41 15.40
N HIS A 195 -0.82 -19.18 16.66
CA HIS A 195 -0.58 -20.24 17.65
C HIS A 195 -1.75 -20.46 18.62
N ASP A 196 -2.95 -19.98 18.27
CA ASP A 196 -4.17 -20.20 19.03
C ASP A 196 -4.15 -19.67 20.49
N ARG A 197 -3.31 -18.63 20.76
CA ARG A 197 -3.13 -18.04 22.08
C ARG A 197 -4.17 -16.94 22.35
N ILE A 198 -5.47 -17.28 22.18
CA ILE A 198 -6.57 -16.30 22.22
C ILE A 198 -6.69 -15.57 23.55
N ILE A 199 -6.42 -16.25 24.67
CA ILE A 199 -6.48 -15.61 25.99
C ILE A 199 -5.42 -14.52 26.11
N GLU A 200 -4.21 -14.79 25.63
CA GLU A 200 -3.10 -13.82 25.64
C GLU A 200 -3.33 -12.71 24.62
N LEU A 201 -3.83 -13.05 23.44
CA LEU A 201 -4.20 -12.06 22.42
C LEU A 201 -5.27 -11.09 22.95
N ARG A 202 -6.27 -11.61 23.70
CA ARG A 202 -7.31 -10.78 24.35
C ARG A 202 -6.71 -9.88 25.43
N ALA A 203 -5.79 -10.40 26.24
CA ALA A 203 -5.11 -9.60 27.26
C ALA A 203 -4.22 -8.53 26.64
N TYR A 204 -3.51 -8.86 25.57
CA TYR A 204 -2.68 -7.94 24.83
C TYR A 204 -3.52 -6.84 24.14
N ALA A 205 -4.59 -7.20 23.47
CA ALA A 205 -5.52 -6.28 22.83
C ALA A 205 -6.15 -5.27 23.80
N ALA A 206 -6.33 -5.66 25.07
CA ALA A 206 -6.84 -4.76 26.11
C ALA A 206 -5.83 -3.69 26.57
N SER A 207 -4.54 -3.86 26.27
CA SER A 207 -3.45 -2.97 26.69
C SER A 207 -2.81 -2.19 25.53
N GLU A 208 -3.09 -2.56 24.29
CA GLU A 208 -2.53 -1.97 23.09
C GLU A 208 -3.34 -0.71 22.68
N PHE A 209 -2.65 0.35 22.19
CA PHE A 209 -3.26 1.66 21.92
C PHE A 209 -3.74 1.86 20.47
N HIS A 210 -3.17 1.17 19.51
CA HIS A 210 -3.39 1.42 18.08
C HIS A 210 -4.55 0.63 17.48
N GLY A 211 -5.08 -0.35 18.20
CA GLY A 211 -6.22 -1.15 17.76
C GLY A 211 -5.87 -2.32 16.84
N HIS A 212 -4.58 -2.52 16.48
CA HIS A 212 -4.18 -3.62 15.61
C HIS A 212 -4.38 -4.99 16.26
N ALA A 213 -4.09 -5.11 17.55
CA ALA A 213 -4.31 -6.34 18.31
C ALA A 213 -5.81 -6.65 18.48
N VAL A 214 -6.65 -5.63 18.65
CA VAL A 214 -8.12 -5.78 18.70
C VAL A 214 -8.66 -6.21 17.35
N GLN A 215 -8.18 -5.60 16.28
CA GLN A 215 -8.56 -6.00 14.92
C GLN A 215 -8.21 -7.47 14.68
N ARG A 216 -6.97 -7.88 15.00
CA ARG A 216 -6.56 -9.28 14.83
C ARG A 216 -7.35 -10.25 15.70
N LEU A 217 -7.68 -9.86 16.95
CA LEU A 217 -8.55 -10.63 17.82
C LEU A 217 -9.95 -10.80 17.22
N ALA A 218 -10.53 -9.72 16.70
CA ALA A 218 -11.86 -9.77 16.10
C ALA A 218 -11.88 -10.65 14.84
N GLU A 219 -10.87 -10.56 13.97
CA GLU A 219 -10.71 -11.43 12.80
C GLU A 219 -10.69 -12.92 13.20
N VAL A 220 -9.88 -13.29 14.19
CA VAL A 220 -9.79 -14.68 14.68
C VAL A 220 -11.09 -15.15 15.30
N LEU A 221 -11.82 -14.29 16.03
CA LEU A 221 -13.11 -14.63 16.60
C LEU A 221 -14.17 -14.81 15.50
N GLU A 222 -14.17 -13.95 14.47
CA GLU A 222 -15.04 -14.06 13.29
C GLU A 222 -14.75 -15.34 12.49
N GLU A 223 -13.48 -15.69 12.26
CA GLU A 223 -13.05 -16.96 11.62
C GLU A 223 -13.56 -18.20 12.38
N ARG A 224 -13.84 -18.07 13.68
CA ARG A 224 -14.39 -19.13 14.55
C ARG A 224 -15.90 -19.09 14.73
N ASP A 225 -16.57 -18.25 13.95
CA ASP A 225 -18.01 -18.03 14.03
C ASP A 225 -18.47 -17.38 15.36
N ASP A 226 -17.53 -16.81 16.15
CA ASP A 226 -17.81 -16.04 17.37
C ASP A 226 -17.97 -14.54 17.04
N VAL A 227 -18.98 -14.22 16.24
CA VAL A 227 -19.28 -12.85 15.78
C VAL A 227 -19.56 -11.91 16.97
N GLU A 228 -20.30 -12.37 17.97
CA GLU A 228 -20.61 -11.56 19.15
C GLU A 228 -19.35 -11.29 20.00
N GLY A 229 -18.43 -12.25 20.05
CA GLY A 229 -17.11 -12.06 20.66
C GLY A 229 -16.29 -10.99 19.93
N ALA A 230 -16.29 -11.00 18.60
CA ALA A 230 -15.61 -10.00 17.77
C ALA A 230 -16.20 -8.59 17.97
N ILE A 231 -17.53 -8.47 17.94
CA ILE A 231 -18.23 -7.20 18.21
C ILE A 231 -17.91 -6.69 19.61
N THR A 232 -17.90 -7.58 20.61
CA THR A 232 -17.58 -7.22 22.00
C THR A 232 -16.14 -6.73 22.15
N ALA A 233 -15.18 -7.33 21.42
CA ALA A 233 -13.79 -6.90 21.41
C ALA A 233 -13.67 -5.44 20.93
N TYR A 234 -14.26 -5.10 19.79
CA TYR A 234 -14.26 -3.73 19.27
C TYR A 234 -15.00 -2.75 20.19
N ARG A 235 -16.15 -3.12 20.75
CA ARG A 235 -16.91 -2.26 21.67
C ARG A 235 -16.13 -1.97 22.95
N THR A 236 -15.44 -2.97 23.49
CA THR A 236 -14.64 -2.82 24.70
C THR A 236 -13.45 -1.87 24.46
N PHE A 237 -12.77 -2.04 23.34
CA PHE A 237 -11.67 -1.16 22.92
C PHE A 237 -12.20 0.25 22.60
N GLY A 238 -13.29 0.35 21.84
CA GLY A 238 -13.93 1.62 21.48
C GLY A 238 -14.49 2.41 22.68
N ALA A 239 -14.65 1.79 23.84
CA ALA A 239 -15.01 2.51 25.07
C ALA A 239 -13.84 3.30 25.68
N THR A 240 -12.60 3.10 25.21
CA THR A 240 -11.43 3.89 25.62
C THR A 240 -11.33 5.18 24.79
N PRO A 241 -10.80 6.28 25.33
CA PRO A 241 -10.70 7.55 24.61
C PRO A 241 -9.92 7.47 23.30
N SER A 242 -8.84 6.68 23.26
CA SER A 242 -8.04 6.46 22.05
C SER A 242 -8.61 5.39 21.13
N GLY A 243 -9.30 4.38 21.68
CA GLY A 243 -9.84 3.25 20.91
C GLY A 243 -11.10 3.59 20.11
N MET A 244 -11.86 4.58 20.54
CA MET A 244 -13.11 4.98 19.89
C MET A 244 -12.94 5.24 18.38
N TRP A 245 -11.88 5.96 18.02
CA TRP A 245 -11.59 6.31 16.65
C TRP A 245 -11.18 5.10 15.79
N HIS A 246 -10.33 4.24 16.35
CA HIS A 246 -9.79 3.08 15.63
C HIS A 246 -10.78 1.91 15.51
N ALA A 247 -11.79 1.85 16.40
CA ALA A 247 -12.77 0.77 16.40
C ALA A 247 -14.01 1.04 15.52
N ALA A 248 -14.37 2.30 15.28
CA ALA A 248 -15.67 2.67 14.70
C ALA A 248 -15.89 2.08 13.31
N VAL A 249 -14.96 2.29 12.37
CA VAL A 249 -15.10 1.78 11.00
C VAL A 249 -14.96 0.26 10.95
N PRO A 250 -13.92 -0.39 11.52
CA PRO A 250 -13.82 -1.84 11.51
C PRO A 250 -15.03 -2.54 12.16
N LEU A 251 -15.60 -1.98 13.24
CA LEU A 251 -16.83 -2.50 13.84
C LEU A 251 -18.04 -2.34 12.92
N SER A 252 -18.16 -1.19 12.23
CA SER A 252 -19.25 -0.99 11.27
C SER A 252 -19.19 -1.99 10.12
N GLU A 253 -18.00 -2.23 9.59
CA GLU A 253 -17.79 -3.22 8.52
C GLU A 253 -18.12 -4.65 9.00
N LEU A 254 -17.72 -5.03 10.21
CA LEU A 254 -18.07 -6.30 10.82
C LEU A 254 -19.60 -6.47 10.93
N LEU A 255 -20.29 -5.45 11.45
CA LEU A 255 -21.75 -5.46 11.57
C LEU A 255 -22.44 -5.60 10.21
N VAL A 256 -21.95 -4.89 9.18
CA VAL A 256 -22.49 -4.97 7.82
C VAL A 256 -22.30 -6.37 7.22
N ARG A 257 -21.11 -6.97 7.34
CA ARG A 257 -20.83 -8.33 6.85
C ARG A 257 -21.79 -9.36 7.45
N HIS A 258 -22.27 -9.11 8.68
CA HIS A 258 -23.21 -10.00 9.39
C HIS A 258 -24.68 -9.51 9.34
N GLY A 259 -25.03 -8.66 8.36
CA GLY A 259 -26.41 -8.23 8.11
C GLY A 259 -27.00 -7.27 9.14
N ARG A 260 -26.16 -6.62 9.98
CA ARG A 260 -26.56 -5.68 11.05
C ARG A 260 -26.32 -4.23 10.63
N SER A 261 -26.65 -3.89 9.39
CA SER A 261 -26.38 -2.58 8.79
C SER A 261 -27.05 -1.42 9.52
N ASP A 262 -28.28 -1.62 10.03
CA ASP A 262 -28.97 -0.59 10.81
C ASP A 262 -28.20 -0.23 12.07
N GLU A 263 -27.63 -1.23 12.75
CA GLU A 263 -26.84 -1.02 13.94
C GLU A 263 -25.51 -0.30 13.63
N ALA A 264 -24.85 -0.63 12.51
CA ALA A 264 -23.67 0.06 12.03
C ALA A 264 -23.95 1.53 11.77
N ILE A 265 -25.05 1.84 11.06
CA ILE A 265 -25.49 3.21 10.76
C ILE A 265 -25.78 3.98 12.05
N GLU A 266 -26.56 3.43 12.99
CA GLU A 266 -26.89 4.11 14.25
C GLU A 266 -25.62 4.38 15.09
N MET A 267 -24.69 3.45 15.11
CA MET A 267 -23.43 3.59 15.82
C MET A 267 -22.58 4.72 15.21
N LEU A 268 -22.31 4.70 13.90
CA LEU A 268 -21.52 5.75 13.23
C LEU A 268 -22.23 7.12 13.32
N ARG A 269 -23.55 7.16 13.23
CA ARG A 269 -24.33 8.38 13.42
C ARG A 269 -24.13 8.97 14.82
N ALA A 270 -24.11 8.15 15.85
CA ALA A 270 -23.87 8.62 17.22
C ALA A 270 -22.45 9.19 17.38
N PHE A 271 -21.44 8.61 16.76
CA PHE A 271 -20.08 9.13 16.76
C PHE A 271 -19.96 10.47 16.05
N THR A 272 -20.51 10.60 14.83
CA THR A 272 -20.43 11.82 14.01
C THR A 272 -21.27 12.97 14.55
N GLN A 273 -22.21 12.72 15.47
CA GLN A 273 -22.93 13.78 16.17
C GLN A 273 -22.06 14.62 17.11
N HIS A 274 -21.02 14.04 17.70
CA HIS A 274 -20.18 14.71 18.69
C HIS A 274 -18.85 15.17 18.08
N ASN A 275 -18.36 14.48 17.08
CA ASN A 275 -17.12 14.81 16.39
C ASN A 275 -17.25 14.36 14.92
N ALA A 276 -17.32 15.32 14.01
CA ALA A 276 -17.47 15.06 12.59
C ALA A 276 -16.10 14.96 11.91
N GLU A 277 -15.34 13.92 12.26
CA GLU A 277 -14.14 13.57 11.50
C GLU A 277 -14.54 13.09 10.09
N ASP A 278 -13.93 13.65 9.06
CA ASP A 278 -14.34 13.44 7.67
C ASP A 278 -14.41 11.97 7.27
N TRP A 279 -13.44 11.16 7.69
CA TRP A 279 -13.43 9.74 7.37
C TRP A 279 -14.56 8.92 8.03
N LEU A 280 -15.07 9.34 9.20
CA LEU A 280 -16.26 8.74 9.84
C LEU A 280 -17.54 9.15 9.14
N VAL A 281 -17.63 10.41 8.73
CA VAL A 281 -18.75 10.92 7.97
C VAL A 281 -18.82 10.25 6.60
N ASP A 282 -17.68 10.08 5.92
CA ASP A 282 -17.57 9.37 4.64
C ASP A 282 -18.04 7.92 4.76
N ALA A 283 -17.53 7.18 5.78
CA ALA A 283 -17.97 5.81 6.04
C ALA A 283 -19.48 5.71 6.28
N LEU A 284 -20.06 6.66 7.04
CA LEU A 284 -21.50 6.72 7.27
C LEU A 284 -22.28 7.04 6.00
N CYS A 285 -21.81 7.99 5.18
CA CYS A 285 -22.42 8.34 3.89
C CYS A 285 -22.41 7.15 2.92
N THR A 286 -21.30 6.43 2.86
CA THR A 286 -21.18 5.20 2.07
C THR A 286 -22.21 4.15 2.52
N LEU A 287 -22.34 3.92 3.83
CA LEU A 287 -23.37 3.00 4.34
C LEU A 287 -24.79 3.43 4.01
N TYR A 288 -25.09 4.72 4.08
CA TYR A 288 -26.42 5.24 3.67
C TYR A 288 -26.69 4.98 2.19
N ALA A 289 -25.69 5.19 1.31
CA ALA A 289 -25.80 4.93 -0.12
C ALA A 289 -26.03 3.44 -0.40
N ASP A 290 -25.20 2.56 0.14
CA ASP A 290 -25.23 1.12 -0.09
C ASP A 290 -26.54 0.46 0.38
N HIS A 291 -27.19 1.08 1.37
CA HIS A 291 -28.47 0.58 1.91
C HIS A 291 -29.70 1.36 1.44
N GLY A 292 -29.57 2.19 0.40
CA GLY A 292 -30.67 2.94 -0.20
C GLY A 292 -31.28 4.01 0.73
N ARG A 293 -30.50 4.47 1.72
CA ARG A 293 -30.90 5.48 2.73
C ARG A 293 -30.27 6.85 2.45
N SER A 294 -29.93 7.14 1.17
CA SER A 294 -29.23 8.36 0.75
C SER A 294 -29.91 9.65 1.20
N ARG A 295 -31.24 9.68 1.33
CA ARG A 295 -31.96 10.84 1.89
C ARG A 295 -31.62 11.10 3.36
N GLU A 296 -31.42 10.05 4.15
CA GLU A 296 -31.01 10.19 5.55
C GLU A 296 -29.56 10.67 5.64
N GLY A 297 -28.70 10.19 4.74
CA GLY A 297 -27.33 10.69 4.59
C GLY A 297 -27.28 12.19 4.29
N LEU A 298 -28.09 12.67 3.33
CA LEU A 298 -28.23 14.10 3.03
C LEU A 298 -28.69 14.89 4.25
N ALA A 299 -29.71 14.41 4.95
CA ALA A 299 -30.20 15.08 6.17
C ALA A 299 -29.15 15.13 7.28
N HIS A 300 -28.29 14.11 7.38
CA HIS A 300 -27.17 14.07 8.32
C HIS A 300 -26.10 15.12 7.97
N LEU A 301 -25.70 15.21 6.69
CA LEU A 301 -24.78 16.24 6.20
C LEU A 301 -25.34 17.65 6.39
N ASP A 302 -26.64 17.86 6.19
CA ASP A 302 -27.33 19.16 6.46
C ASP A 302 -27.25 19.52 7.94
N ALA A 303 -27.37 18.55 8.84
CA ALA A 303 -27.22 18.76 10.27
C ALA A 303 -25.77 19.10 10.66
N ILE A 304 -24.76 18.49 10.01
CA ILE A 304 -23.35 18.85 10.17
C ILE A 304 -23.12 20.29 9.69
N LYS A 305 -23.52 20.62 8.49
CA LYS A 305 -23.41 21.96 7.89
C LYS A 305 -24.06 23.03 8.78
N ALA A 306 -25.24 22.77 9.33
CA ALA A 306 -25.90 23.69 10.23
C ALA A 306 -25.13 23.99 11.52
N ARG A 307 -24.37 23.01 12.03
CA ARG A 307 -23.49 23.18 13.20
C ARG A 307 -22.24 24.03 12.89
N HIS A 308 -21.83 24.06 11.63
CA HIS A 308 -20.70 24.87 11.14
C HIS A 308 -21.14 26.22 10.56
N ASP A 309 -22.21 26.82 11.09
CA ASP A 309 -22.72 28.11 10.67
C ASP A 309 -23.08 28.18 9.16
N GLY A 310 -23.53 27.07 8.60
CA GLY A 310 -23.87 26.96 7.18
C GLY A 310 -22.64 26.83 6.26
N LYS A 311 -21.44 26.76 6.78
CA LYS A 311 -20.22 26.53 5.99
C LYS A 311 -20.05 25.03 5.70
N GLU A 312 -19.68 24.72 4.49
CA GLU A 312 -19.38 23.38 4.01
C GLU A 312 -18.13 23.50 3.17
N ASP A 313 -17.06 22.82 3.58
CA ASP A 313 -15.84 22.71 2.79
C ASP A 313 -16.01 21.66 1.70
N TRP A 314 -14.98 21.52 0.86
CA TRP A 314 -15.03 20.58 -0.25
C TRP A 314 -15.17 19.14 0.21
N ASP A 315 -14.50 18.76 1.29
CA ASP A 315 -14.46 17.37 1.77
C ASP A 315 -15.84 16.88 2.22
N LEU A 316 -16.58 17.71 2.94
CA LEU A 316 -17.98 17.43 3.28
C LEU A 316 -18.91 17.54 2.07
N PHE A 317 -18.69 18.53 1.20
CA PHE A 317 -19.51 18.73 0.02
C PHE A 317 -19.41 17.55 -0.95
N GLN A 318 -18.21 17.03 -1.22
CA GLN A 318 -18.04 15.90 -2.14
C GLN A 318 -18.75 14.62 -1.67
N MET A 319 -18.87 14.38 -0.35
CA MET A 319 -19.62 13.24 0.22
C MET A 319 -21.12 13.32 -0.08
N ARG A 320 -21.63 14.53 -0.30
CA ARG A 320 -23.04 14.78 -0.67
C ARG A 320 -23.37 14.32 -2.08
N LEU A 321 -22.44 14.43 -3.01
CA LEU A 321 -22.67 14.25 -4.45
C LEU A 321 -23.23 12.87 -4.83
N PRO A 322 -22.64 11.73 -4.36
CA PRO A 322 -23.20 10.40 -4.63
C PRO A 322 -24.60 10.25 -4.04
N LEU A 323 -24.85 10.75 -2.82
CA LEU A 323 -26.16 10.67 -2.18
C LEU A 323 -27.23 11.46 -2.94
N MET A 324 -26.87 12.63 -3.49
CA MET A 324 -27.75 13.42 -4.34
C MET A 324 -28.08 12.67 -5.64
N ALA A 325 -27.08 12.06 -6.27
CA ALA A 325 -27.26 11.26 -7.48
C ALA A 325 -28.25 10.10 -7.24
N ASP A 326 -28.10 9.35 -6.14
CA ASP A 326 -28.99 8.27 -5.74
C ASP A 326 -30.42 8.75 -5.45
N CYS A 327 -30.58 9.96 -4.95
CA CYS A 327 -31.88 10.57 -4.73
C CYS A 327 -32.53 11.13 -6.01
N GLY A 328 -31.89 10.99 -7.17
CA GLY A 328 -32.36 11.53 -8.45
C GLY A 328 -32.12 13.04 -8.62
N LEU A 329 -31.28 13.65 -7.78
CA LEU A 329 -30.94 15.06 -7.79
C LEU A 329 -29.67 15.38 -8.59
N LEU A 330 -29.37 14.54 -9.60
CA LEU A 330 -28.11 14.60 -10.36
C LEU A 330 -27.89 15.97 -11.03
N GLY A 331 -28.95 16.58 -11.60
CA GLY A 331 -28.85 17.90 -12.18
C GLY A 331 -28.52 18.99 -11.15
N GLU A 332 -29.09 18.88 -9.96
CA GLU A 332 -28.83 19.81 -8.86
C GLU A 332 -27.39 19.63 -8.32
N ALA A 333 -26.90 18.38 -8.21
CA ALA A 333 -25.53 18.09 -7.83
C ALA A 333 -24.53 18.75 -8.80
N ILE A 334 -24.76 18.65 -10.11
CA ILE A 334 -23.93 19.29 -11.14
C ILE A 334 -23.89 20.82 -10.95
N GLU A 335 -25.04 21.46 -10.76
CA GLU A 335 -25.12 22.92 -10.60
C GLU A 335 -24.48 23.38 -9.27
N GLN A 336 -24.68 22.65 -8.18
CA GLN A 336 -24.06 22.96 -6.89
C GLN A 336 -22.53 22.79 -6.95
N THR A 337 -22.03 21.75 -7.63
CA THR A 337 -20.58 21.56 -7.82
C THR A 337 -19.96 22.73 -8.58
N ARG A 338 -20.61 23.22 -9.64
CA ARG A 338 -20.16 24.41 -10.39
C ARG A 338 -20.19 25.70 -9.57
N ALA A 339 -21.15 25.82 -8.68
CA ALA A 339 -21.33 27.00 -7.84
C ALA A 339 -20.49 26.99 -6.56
N HIS A 340 -19.87 25.86 -6.23
CA HIS A 340 -19.03 25.73 -5.03
C HIS A 340 -17.82 26.69 -5.10
N PRO A 341 -17.39 27.31 -3.98
CA PRO A 341 -16.22 28.20 -3.98
C PRO A 341 -14.94 27.56 -4.52
N GLU A 342 -14.81 26.23 -4.40
CA GLU A 342 -13.71 25.44 -4.92
C GLU A 342 -14.02 24.73 -6.24
N GLY A 343 -15.13 25.09 -6.90
CA GLY A 343 -15.62 24.46 -8.14
C GLY A 343 -14.66 24.55 -9.33
N ASP A 344 -13.70 25.50 -9.31
CA ASP A 344 -12.70 25.69 -10.35
C ASP A 344 -11.40 24.88 -10.09
N THR A 345 -11.37 24.00 -9.08
CA THR A 345 -10.19 23.19 -8.77
C THR A 345 -10.14 21.91 -9.62
N TRP A 346 -8.96 21.31 -9.70
CA TRP A 346 -8.76 20.06 -10.45
C TRP A 346 -9.56 18.88 -9.87
N TYR A 347 -9.72 18.82 -8.54
CA TYR A 347 -10.50 17.77 -7.87
C TYR A 347 -12.01 18.00 -8.01
N ALA A 348 -12.46 19.26 -8.03
CA ALA A 348 -13.85 19.58 -8.35
C ALA A 348 -14.19 19.24 -9.82
N ALA A 349 -13.26 19.49 -10.74
CA ALA A 349 -13.39 19.08 -12.13
C ALA A 349 -13.52 17.54 -12.26
N TRP A 350 -12.81 16.79 -11.45
CA TRP A 350 -12.92 15.33 -11.40
C TRP A 350 -14.32 14.90 -10.93
N ALA A 351 -14.79 15.40 -9.79
CA ALA A 351 -16.11 15.08 -9.27
C ALA A 351 -17.25 15.51 -10.22
N LEU A 352 -17.13 16.72 -10.82
CA LEU A 352 -18.09 17.21 -11.80
C LEU A 352 -18.14 16.33 -13.06
N SER A 353 -16.96 15.83 -13.50
CA SER A 353 -16.89 14.97 -14.66
C SER A 353 -17.60 13.62 -14.43
N ASP A 354 -17.50 13.05 -13.24
CA ASP A 354 -18.21 11.83 -12.86
C ASP A 354 -19.73 12.03 -12.85
N LEU A 355 -20.20 13.16 -12.30
CA LEU A 355 -21.62 13.50 -12.32
C LEU A 355 -22.17 13.73 -13.75
N LEU A 356 -21.37 14.37 -14.60
CA LEU A 356 -21.73 14.60 -16.00
C LEU A 356 -21.82 13.29 -16.79
N ASP A 357 -20.94 12.33 -16.52
CA ASP A 357 -21.03 11.00 -17.13
C ASP A 357 -22.27 10.23 -16.69
N LYS A 358 -22.56 10.25 -15.40
CA LYS A 358 -23.82 9.67 -14.88
C LYS A 358 -25.04 10.32 -15.51
N ALA A 359 -24.94 11.59 -15.94
CA ALA A 359 -25.98 12.29 -16.68
C ALA A 359 -25.96 12.05 -18.20
N GLY A 360 -25.01 11.24 -18.72
CA GLY A 360 -24.84 11.00 -20.16
C GLY A 360 -24.24 12.18 -20.94
N ARG A 361 -23.64 13.17 -20.24
CA ARG A 361 -23.06 14.40 -20.81
C ARG A 361 -21.55 14.30 -20.98
N THR A 362 -21.09 13.24 -21.67
CA THR A 362 -19.69 12.82 -21.73
C THR A 362 -18.77 13.88 -22.37
N GLU A 363 -19.27 14.63 -23.39
CA GLU A 363 -18.48 15.70 -24.03
C GLU A 363 -18.19 16.85 -23.06
N GLU A 364 -19.16 17.22 -22.23
CA GLU A 364 -18.97 18.24 -21.20
C GLU A 364 -18.03 17.75 -20.08
N ALA A 365 -18.11 16.50 -19.74
CA ALA A 365 -17.21 15.88 -18.77
C ALA A 365 -15.74 15.92 -19.22
N ASP A 366 -15.45 15.62 -20.51
CA ASP A 366 -14.09 15.79 -21.07
C ASP A 366 -13.67 17.27 -21.08
N ALA A 367 -14.58 18.18 -21.44
CA ALA A 367 -14.31 19.62 -21.48
C ALA A 367 -13.94 20.18 -20.09
N VAL A 368 -14.57 19.71 -19.04
CA VAL A 368 -14.26 20.09 -17.65
C VAL A 368 -12.85 19.59 -17.24
N LEU A 369 -12.54 18.34 -17.49
CA LEU A 369 -11.21 17.79 -17.21
C LEU A 369 -10.10 18.47 -18.02
N ALA A 370 -10.42 18.94 -19.23
CA ALA A 370 -9.46 19.64 -20.09
C ALA A 370 -9.02 21.00 -19.54
N GLN A 371 -9.77 21.59 -18.59
CA GLN A 371 -9.39 22.84 -17.93
C GLN A 371 -8.18 22.66 -17.00
N HIS A 372 -7.93 21.44 -16.53
CA HIS A 372 -6.81 21.08 -15.66
C HIS A 372 -5.93 19.98 -16.30
N PRO A 373 -5.26 20.25 -17.43
CA PRO A 373 -4.64 19.23 -18.27
C PRO A 373 -3.53 18.46 -17.57
N THR A 374 -2.80 19.08 -16.63
CA THR A 374 -1.71 18.45 -15.92
C THR A 374 -2.20 17.47 -14.84
N ALA A 375 -3.21 17.87 -14.07
CA ALA A 375 -3.71 17.08 -12.96
C ALA A 375 -4.62 15.92 -13.42
N ASN A 376 -5.38 16.13 -14.50
CA ASN A 376 -6.43 15.21 -14.95
C ASN A 376 -6.06 14.44 -16.23
N SER A 377 -4.78 14.46 -16.66
CA SER A 377 -4.36 13.83 -17.91
C SER A 377 -4.61 12.33 -17.96
N SER A 378 -4.36 11.61 -16.87
CA SER A 378 -4.56 10.15 -16.80
C SER A 378 -6.04 9.79 -16.91
N LEU A 379 -6.89 10.42 -16.10
CA LEU A 379 -8.33 10.17 -16.13
C LEU A 379 -8.94 10.50 -17.50
N ARG A 380 -8.50 11.61 -18.08
CA ARG A 380 -8.93 12.01 -19.42
C ARG A 380 -8.48 11.02 -20.50
N ALA A 381 -7.28 10.49 -20.37
CA ALA A 381 -6.78 9.46 -21.30
C ALA A 381 -7.56 8.15 -21.18
N GLU A 382 -7.90 7.70 -19.95
CA GLU A 382 -8.76 6.53 -19.72
C GLU A 382 -10.10 6.70 -20.42
N ARG A 383 -10.75 7.84 -20.26
CA ARG A 383 -12.03 8.15 -20.92
C ARG A 383 -11.93 8.12 -22.43
N LEU A 384 -10.88 8.72 -23.00
CA LEU A 384 -10.65 8.67 -24.43
C LEU A 384 -10.49 7.24 -24.95
N VAL A 385 -9.87 6.36 -24.16
CA VAL A 385 -9.77 4.92 -24.48
C VAL A 385 -11.15 4.26 -24.47
N ASP A 386 -11.97 4.52 -23.46
CA ASP A 386 -13.32 3.97 -23.31
C ASP A 386 -14.25 4.42 -24.45
N LEU A 387 -14.06 5.64 -24.94
CA LEU A 387 -14.76 6.19 -26.10
C LEU A 387 -14.20 5.68 -27.44
N GLY A 388 -13.16 4.86 -27.45
CA GLY A 388 -12.50 4.37 -28.67
C GLY A 388 -11.50 5.35 -29.30
N HIS A 389 -11.24 6.50 -28.68
CA HIS A 389 -10.32 7.54 -29.14
C HIS A 389 -8.86 7.29 -28.67
N THR A 390 -8.37 6.05 -28.84
CA THR A 390 -7.06 5.60 -28.33
C THR A 390 -5.88 6.48 -28.82
N GLN A 391 -5.95 7.00 -30.07
CA GLN A 391 -4.88 7.86 -30.60
C GLN A 391 -4.84 9.23 -29.90
N ASP A 392 -5.97 9.77 -29.51
CA ASP A 392 -6.04 11.04 -28.79
C ASP A 392 -5.61 10.87 -27.33
N ALA A 393 -5.94 9.74 -26.69
CA ALA A 393 -5.42 9.35 -25.39
C ALA A 393 -3.88 9.27 -25.40
N LEU A 394 -3.31 8.61 -26.41
CA LEU A 394 -1.86 8.52 -26.58
C LEU A 394 -1.21 9.90 -26.77
N ARG A 395 -1.79 10.77 -27.60
CA ARG A 395 -1.28 12.14 -27.79
C ARG A 395 -1.32 12.94 -26.50
N LEU A 396 -2.38 12.78 -25.71
CA LEU A 396 -2.54 13.47 -24.43
C LEU A 396 -1.44 13.06 -23.45
N LEU A 397 -1.21 11.75 -23.27
CA LEU A 397 -0.19 11.22 -22.38
C LEU A 397 1.26 11.49 -22.83
N GLN A 398 1.46 11.80 -24.11
CA GLN A 398 2.75 12.12 -24.70
C GLN A 398 3.11 13.62 -24.63
N GLN A 399 2.18 14.47 -24.20
CA GLN A 399 2.50 15.88 -23.99
C GLN A 399 3.53 16.00 -22.88
N PRO A 400 4.64 16.74 -23.08
CA PRO A 400 5.62 16.93 -22.04
C PRO A 400 4.95 17.57 -20.82
N ILE A 401 4.87 16.84 -19.72
CA ILE A 401 4.45 17.38 -18.44
C ILE A 401 5.51 18.39 -18.04
N SER A 402 5.15 19.67 -17.95
CA SER A 402 6.05 20.68 -17.37
C SER A 402 6.36 20.22 -15.95
N LYS A 403 7.57 19.67 -15.74
CA LYS A 403 7.98 19.21 -14.40
C LYS A 403 7.87 20.42 -13.46
N PRO A 404 7.14 20.31 -12.34
CA PRO A 404 7.25 21.32 -11.30
C PRO A 404 8.70 21.39 -10.91
N THR A 405 9.28 22.59 -10.86
CA THR A 405 10.63 22.88 -10.41
C THR A 405 10.77 22.72 -8.88
N THR A 406 10.38 21.59 -8.36
CA THR A 406 10.71 21.18 -7.01
C THR A 406 12.01 20.41 -7.09
N PRO A 407 13.07 20.78 -6.32
CA PRO A 407 14.30 20.01 -6.32
C PRO A 407 13.95 18.57 -5.93
N ALA A 408 14.32 17.62 -6.79
CA ALA A 408 14.25 16.22 -6.48
C ALA A 408 15.02 16.01 -5.17
N CYS A 409 14.44 15.28 -4.23
CA CYS A 409 15.21 14.74 -3.13
C CYS A 409 16.35 13.92 -3.77
N ASP A 410 17.60 14.29 -3.48
CA ASP A 410 18.79 13.54 -3.88
C ASP A 410 18.81 12.18 -3.16
N GLY A 411 17.89 11.31 -3.55
CA GLY A 411 17.92 9.89 -3.18
C GLY A 411 18.83 9.15 -4.16
N THR A 412 19.73 8.35 -3.64
CA THR A 412 20.71 7.55 -4.40
C THR A 412 20.08 6.51 -5.33
N TYR A 413 18.75 6.40 -5.37
CA TYR A 413 18.02 5.47 -6.22
C TYR A 413 17.05 6.24 -7.11
N SER A 414 17.43 6.44 -8.37
CA SER A 414 16.52 6.95 -9.39
C SER A 414 15.71 5.79 -9.98
N THR A 415 14.39 5.90 -9.94
CA THR A 415 13.49 5.02 -10.69
C THR A 415 13.30 5.49 -12.13
N GLU A 416 13.87 6.65 -12.49
CA GLU A 416 13.87 7.17 -13.86
C GLU A 416 15.11 6.68 -14.61
N PRO A 417 14.98 6.35 -15.91
CA PRO A 417 16.10 5.96 -16.74
C PRO A 417 17.11 7.13 -16.87
N PRO A 418 18.40 6.83 -17.06
CA PRO A 418 19.48 7.83 -17.06
C PRO A 418 19.57 8.72 -18.33
N PHE A 419 18.55 8.69 -19.21
CA PHE A 419 18.49 9.51 -20.43
C PHE A 419 17.07 9.97 -20.73
#